data_bae3367845c00830b6ff38c3f0e0f1f1
#
_entry.id   bae3367845c00830b6ff38c3f0e0f1f1
#
_cell.length_a   1.000
_cell.length_b   1.000
_cell.length_c   1.000
_cell.angle_alpha   90.00
_cell.angle_beta   90.00
_cell.angle_gamma   90.00
#
_symmetry.space_group_name_H-M   'P 1'
#
loop_
_entity.id
_entity.type
_entity.pdbx_description
1 polymer ?
#
loop_
_entity_poly.entity_id
_entity_poly.type
_entity_poly.pdbx_seq_one_letter_code
_entity_poly.pdbx_strand_id
1 'polypeptide(L)'
;TAEVPEGRQCDLLRWVPGEAIGSLEAGVHLEEPVLQTVYRQVGEQAARIHNHGETWSPPEGFSLLVWDENGFFGETGAICGRYWDLASLTANQLALLHRARDVTALALSEFGKTPDRYGLVHGDFLPENLFYDGRAVRLIDWDDTGFSWHVYDFATAMFPHLGQDSYDVALVAMVEGYRRQRALPDHHLEMLPFLVMARTLSYVGWVHSRGAAGRELEPLAVAVAFALAEEIVN
;
A
#
# COMPACT_ATOMS: atom_id res chain seq x y z
N THR A 1 -14.13 -12.81 -20.19
CA THR A 1 -12.94 -13.67 -20.13
C THR A 1 -12.88 -14.56 -21.36
N ALA A 2 -11.70 -14.73 -21.96
CA ALA A 2 -11.47 -15.66 -23.06
C ALA A 2 -10.31 -16.58 -22.68
N GLU A 3 -10.49 -17.88 -22.90
CA GLU A 3 -9.39 -18.83 -22.80
C GLU A 3 -8.44 -18.65 -23.99
N VAL A 4 -7.15 -18.55 -23.72
CA VAL A 4 -6.10 -18.58 -24.72
C VAL A 4 -5.44 -19.97 -24.74
N PRO A 5 -4.80 -20.37 -25.86
CA PRO A 5 -3.98 -21.58 -25.88
C PRO A 5 -2.99 -21.50 -24.71
N GLU A 6 -2.73 -22.54 -23.99
CA GLU A 6 -1.87 -22.60 -22.79
C GLU A 6 -2.61 -22.46 -21.43
N GLY A 7 -3.95 -22.42 -21.42
CA GLY A 7 -4.73 -22.37 -20.18
C GLY A 7 -4.69 -21.03 -19.44
N ARG A 8 -4.23 -19.96 -20.09
CA ARG A 8 -4.26 -18.61 -19.52
C ARG A 8 -5.65 -18.01 -19.66
N GLN A 9 -6.05 -17.22 -18.68
CA GLN A 9 -7.27 -16.42 -18.72
C GLN A 9 -6.92 -15.02 -19.21
N CYS A 10 -7.73 -14.48 -20.12
CA CYS A 10 -7.62 -13.10 -20.59
C CYS A 10 -8.93 -12.38 -20.36
N ASP A 11 -8.86 -11.16 -19.84
CA ASP A 11 -10.01 -10.30 -19.64
C ASP A 11 -9.92 -9.09 -20.58
N LEU A 12 -11.08 -8.69 -21.13
CA LEU A 12 -11.23 -7.46 -21.89
C LEU A 12 -11.95 -6.43 -21.01
N LEU A 13 -11.23 -5.40 -20.60
CA LEU A 13 -11.75 -4.32 -19.78
C LEU A 13 -12.03 -3.08 -20.63
N ARG A 14 -12.99 -2.25 -20.17
CA ARG A 14 -13.19 -0.93 -20.77
C ARG A 14 -11.99 -0.05 -20.46
N TRP A 15 -11.47 0.63 -21.46
CA TRP A 15 -10.40 1.62 -21.26
C TRP A 15 -10.82 2.69 -20.25
N VAL A 16 -9.97 2.94 -19.27
CA VAL A 16 -10.15 3.97 -18.24
C VAL A 16 -9.62 5.29 -18.78
N PRO A 17 -10.43 6.36 -18.86
CA PRO A 17 -9.96 7.67 -19.33
C PRO A 17 -9.12 8.37 -18.27
N GLY A 18 -8.18 9.22 -18.72
CA GLY A 18 -7.24 9.97 -17.89
C GLY A 18 -5.82 9.47 -18.06
N GLU A 19 -4.92 10.07 -17.32
CA GLU A 19 -3.51 9.70 -17.25
C GLU A 19 -3.15 9.37 -15.82
N ALA A 20 -2.15 8.50 -15.61
CA ALA A 20 -1.59 8.23 -14.30
C ALA A 20 -1.05 9.52 -13.68
N ILE A 21 -1.28 9.74 -12.39
CA ILE A 21 -0.86 10.99 -11.72
C ILE A 21 0.65 11.04 -11.46
N GLY A 22 1.36 9.99 -11.75
CA GLY A 22 2.80 9.83 -11.56
C GLY A 22 3.20 8.37 -11.60
N SER A 23 4.38 8.08 -11.07
CA SER A 23 4.84 6.72 -10.81
C SER A 23 5.69 6.70 -9.53
N LEU A 24 5.93 5.49 -9.01
CA LEU A 24 6.78 5.33 -7.84
C LEU A 24 8.21 5.84 -8.10
N GLU A 25 8.71 5.68 -9.33
CA GLU A 25 10.07 6.12 -9.71
C GLU A 25 10.15 7.61 -10.00
N ALA A 26 9.16 8.16 -10.72
CA ALA A 26 9.15 9.59 -11.09
C ALA A 26 8.56 10.49 -9.99
N GLY A 27 7.80 9.92 -9.03
CA GLY A 27 7.05 10.69 -8.05
C GLY A 27 5.74 11.25 -8.60
N VAL A 28 5.11 12.11 -7.79
CA VAL A 28 3.86 12.83 -8.12
C VAL A 28 4.18 14.31 -8.29
N HIS A 29 3.97 14.83 -9.50
CA HIS A 29 4.28 16.22 -9.86
C HIS A 29 3.00 17.00 -10.19
N LEU A 30 2.13 17.15 -9.20
CA LEU A 30 0.89 17.92 -9.30
C LEU A 30 1.03 19.25 -8.53
N GLU A 31 0.51 20.33 -9.11
CA GLU A 31 0.35 21.58 -8.37
C GLU A 31 -0.56 21.36 -7.14
N GLU A 32 -0.26 22.04 -6.04
CA GLU A 32 -0.92 21.79 -4.74
C GLU A 32 -2.46 21.78 -4.80
N PRO A 33 -3.17 22.68 -5.48
CA PRO A 33 -4.63 22.62 -5.57
C PRO A 33 -5.16 21.37 -6.30
N VAL A 34 -4.40 20.90 -7.29
CA VAL A 34 -4.73 19.67 -8.03
C VAL A 34 -4.43 18.45 -7.16
N LEU A 35 -3.28 18.44 -6.48
CA LEU A 35 -2.88 17.41 -5.52
C LEU A 35 -3.96 17.21 -4.45
N GLN A 36 -4.40 18.29 -3.80
CA GLN A 36 -5.49 18.26 -2.81
C GLN A 36 -6.79 17.70 -3.40
N THR A 37 -7.14 18.09 -4.62
CA THR A 37 -8.35 17.62 -5.29
C THR A 37 -8.28 16.12 -5.59
N VAL A 38 -7.14 15.67 -6.10
CA VAL A 38 -6.88 14.26 -6.42
C VAL A 38 -6.90 13.41 -5.15
N TYR A 39 -6.12 13.76 -4.12
CA TYR A 39 -6.03 12.94 -2.91
C TYR A 39 -7.31 12.95 -2.07
N ARG A 40 -8.11 14.00 -2.13
CA ARG A 40 -9.47 13.98 -1.57
C ARG A 40 -10.33 12.92 -2.25
N GLN A 41 -10.28 12.80 -3.56
CA GLN A 41 -11.01 11.76 -4.30
C GLN A 41 -10.42 10.37 -4.05
N VAL A 42 -9.09 10.23 -3.89
CA VAL A 42 -8.45 8.98 -3.48
C VAL A 42 -9.01 8.50 -2.14
N GLY A 43 -9.10 9.38 -1.15
CA GLY A 43 -9.73 9.07 0.15
C GLY A 43 -11.19 8.65 0.02
N GLU A 44 -11.98 9.32 -0.83
CA GLU A 44 -13.37 8.92 -1.11
C GLU A 44 -13.45 7.53 -1.76
N GLN A 45 -12.52 7.17 -2.66
CA GLN A 45 -12.47 5.84 -3.27
C GLN A 45 -12.09 4.77 -2.24
N ALA A 46 -11.07 4.99 -1.43
CA ALA A 46 -10.70 4.07 -0.35
C ALA A 46 -11.88 3.80 0.59
N ALA A 47 -12.58 4.85 1.04
CA ALA A 47 -13.75 4.70 1.90
C ALA A 47 -14.89 3.90 1.24
N ARG A 48 -15.10 4.05 -0.08
CA ARG A 48 -16.10 3.28 -0.83
C ARG A 48 -15.74 1.79 -0.90
N ILE A 49 -14.47 1.47 -1.10
CA ILE A 49 -13.98 0.08 -1.11
C ILE A 49 -14.21 -0.55 0.28
N HIS A 50 -13.82 0.15 1.34
CA HIS A 50 -13.98 -0.34 2.71
C HIS A 50 -15.45 -0.51 3.10
N ASN A 51 -16.33 0.43 2.72
CA ASN A 51 -17.77 0.30 2.93
C ASN A 51 -18.37 -0.87 2.13
N HIS A 52 -17.89 -1.09 0.89
CA HIS A 52 -18.31 -2.25 0.10
C HIS A 52 -17.89 -3.55 0.80
N GLY A 53 -16.65 -3.61 1.28
CA GLY A 53 -16.10 -4.78 1.97
C GLY A 53 -16.87 -5.20 3.22
N GLU A 54 -17.50 -4.26 3.94
CA GLU A 54 -18.33 -4.59 5.10
C GLU A 54 -19.62 -5.36 4.76
N THR A 55 -20.14 -5.16 3.57
CA THR A 55 -21.40 -5.76 3.12
C THR A 55 -21.21 -6.91 2.13
N TRP A 56 -20.01 -7.03 1.58
CA TRP A 56 -19.68 -8.06 0.61
C TRP A 56 -19.30 -9.38 1.28
N SER A 57 -19.91 -10.45 0.83
CA SER A 57 -19.54 -11.81 1.23
C SER A 57 -18.86 -12.50 0.06
N PRO A 58 -17.61 -12.94 0.20
CA PRO A 58 -16.93 -13.68 -0.87
C PRO A 58 -17.73 -14.94 -1.26
N PRO A 59 -17.83 -15.28 -2.56
CA PRO A 59 -18.39 -16.56 -2.99
C PRO A 59 -17.59 -17.73 -2.40
N GLU A 60 -18.26 -18.90 -2.28
CA GLU A 60 -17.58 -20.11 -1.82
C GLU A 60 -16.38 -20.47 -2.72
N GLY A 61 -15.24 -20.75 -2.11
CA GLY A 61 -13.99 -21.05 -2.82
C GLY A 61 -13.23 -19.84 -3.37
N PHE A 62 -13.75 -18.61 -3.18
CA PHE A 62 -13.04 -17.40 -3.55
C PHE A 62 -12.03 -17.03 -2.45
N SER A 63 -10.81 -16.67 -2.86
CA SER A 63 -9.75 -16.24 -1.93
C SER A 63 -9.09 -14.98 -2.44
N LEU A 64 -8.72 -14.12 -1.52
CA LEU A 64 -7.92 -12.92 -1.75
C LEU A 64 -6.63 -13.00 -0.94
N LEU A 65 -5.71 -12.10 -1.24
CA LEU A 65 -4.53 -11.87 -0.43
C LEU A 65 -4.92 -11.46 1.00
N VAL A 66 -4.07 -11.78 1.96
CA VAL A 66 -4.24 -11.35 3.36
C VAL A 66 -2.99 -10.59 3.77
N TRP A 67 -3.09 -9.28 3.76
CA TRP A 67 -2.06 -8.33 4.14
C TRP A 67 -2.12 -8.08 5.65
N ASP A 68 -1.75 -9.10 6.40
CA ASP A 68 -1.61 -9.07 7.86
C ASP A 68 -0.17 -9.36 8.27
N GLU A 69 0.07 -9.58 9.55
CA GLU A 69 1.40 -9.83 10.09
C GLU A 69 2.10 -10.99 9.38
N ASN A 70 1.35 -12.04 9.03
CA ASN A 70 1.89 -13.18 8.29
C ASN A 70 2.08 -12.85 6.80
N GLY A 71 1.14 -12.12 6.19
CA GLY A 71 1.24 -11.67 4.81
C GLY A 71 2.40 -10.70 4.57
N PHE A 72 2.69 -9.83 5.54
CA PHE A 72 3.83 -8.91 5.46
C PHE A 72 5.16 -9.58 5.84
N PHE A 73 5.19 -10.39 6.91
CA PHE A 73 6.42 -10.78 7.60
C PHE A 73 6.58 -12.28 7.83
N GLY A 74 5.63 -13.10 7.42
CA GLY A 74 5.65 -14.54 7.67
C GLY A 74 6.79 -15.25 6.95
N GLU A 75 7.42 -16.21 7.63
CA GLU A 75 8.52 -17.01 7.06
C GLU A 75 8.16 -17.71 5.74
N THR A 76 6.89 -18.13 5.62
CA THR A 76 6.35 -18.81 4.45
C THR A 76 5.18 -18.06 3.81
N GLY A 77 4.68 -17.00 4.47
CA GLY A 77 3.47 -16.28 4.08
C GLY A 77 3.74 -14.89 3.50
N ALA A 78 4.98 -14.39 3.51
CA ALA A 78 5.30 -13.06 2.99
C ALA A 78 4.96 -12.96 1.49
N ILE A 79 3.95 -12.13 1.17
CA ILE A 79 3.37 -12.00 -0.18
C ILE A 79 4.40 -11.47 -1.17
N CYS A 80 5.14 -10.44 -0.77
CA CYS A 80 6.13 -9.78 -1.63
C CYS A 80 7.53 -10.41 -1.58
N GLY A 81 7.73 -11.48 -0.79
CA GLY A 81 9.02 -12.10 -0.59
C GLY A 81 9.73 -11.63 0.69
N ARG A 82 10.88 -12.23 0.93
CA ARG A 82 11.59 -12.12 2.21
C ARG A 82 12.70 -11.08 2.10
N TYR A 83 12.50 -9.88 2.63
CA TYR A 83 13.52 -8.82 2.61
C TYR A 83 14.83 -9.25 3.31
N TRP A 84 14.75 -10.16 4.28
CA TRP A 84 15.92 -10.64 5.03
C TRP A 84 16.83 -11.60 4.26
N ASP A 85 16.41 -12.06 3.08
CA ASP A 85 17.24 -12.85 2.18
C ASP A 85 18.14 -11.96 1.27
N LEU A 86 18.00 -10.63 1.37
CA LEU A 86 18.76 -9.67 0.58
C LEU A 86 20.25 -9.68 0.99
N ALA A 87 21.10 -10.15 0.10
CA ALA A 87 22.53 -10.39 0.38
C ALA A 87 23.36 -9.11 0.61
N SER A 88 22.85 -7.94 0.19
CA SER A 88 23.52 -6.65 0.38
C SER A 88 23.39 -6.10 1.80
N LEU A 89 22.44 -6.61 2.62
CA LEU A 89 22.25 -6.18 3.98
C LEU A 89 23.38 -6.65 4.90
N THR A 90 23.99 -5.71 5.60
CA THR A 90 24.91 -6.04 6.71
C THR A 90 24.14 -6.61 7.91
N ALA A 91 24.83 -7.33 8.79
CA ALA A 91 24.21 -7.90 10.00
C ALA A 91 23.54 -6.83 10.88
N ASN A 92 24.14 -5.63 11.02
CA ASN A 92 23.57 -4.54 11.80
C ASN A 92 22.32 -3.97 11.15
N GLN A 93 22.34 -3.86 9.84
CA GLN A 93 21.20 -3.43 9.06
C GLN A 93 20.04 -4.41 9.20
N LEU A 94 20.28 -5.67 8.98
CA LEU A 94 19.29 -6.71 9.14
C LEU A 94 18.69 -6.73 10.56
N ALA A 95 19.54 -6.57 11.59
CA ALA A 95 19.09 -6.51 12.98
C ALA A 95 18.16 -5.31 13.25
N LEU A 96 18.41 -4.13 12.62
CA LEU A 96 17.53 -2.98 12.74
C LEU A 96 16.18 -3.22 12.05
N LEU A 97 16.20 -3.74 10.81
CA LEU A 97 14.95 -4.06 10.09
C LEU A 97 14.12 -5.13 10.81
N HIS A 98 14.76 -6.13 11.42
CA HIS A 98 14.04 -7.11 12.25
C HIS A 98 13.39 -6.47 13.48
N ARG A 99 14.07 -5.56 14.17
CA ARG A 99 13.46 -4.83 15.28
C ARG A 99 12.27 -3.98 14.84
N ALA A 100 12.41 -3.26 13.72
CA ALA A 100 11.30 -2.47 13.17
C ALA A 100 10.12 -3.36 12.76
N ARG A 101 10.38 -4.51 12.15
CA ARG A 101 9.38 -5.54 11.88
C ARG A 101 8.65 -5.98 13.15
N ASP A 102 9.41 -6.33 14.19
CA ASP A 102 8.84 -6.88 15.42
C ASP A 102 7.99 -5.82 16.17
N VAL A 103 8.43 -4.56 16.20
CA VAL A 103 7.65 -3.43 16.73
C VAL A 103 6.38 -3.22 15.92
N THR A 104 6.49 -3.23 14.59
CA THR A 104 5.34 -3.09 13.68
C THR A 104 4.34 -4.24 13.87
N ALA A 105 4.80 -5.48 13.89
CA ALA A 105 3.94 -6.65 14.08
C ALA A 105 3.21 -6.62 15.42
N LEU A 106 3.90 -6.21 16.50
CA LEU A 106 3.30 -6.04 17.81
C LEU A 106 2.19 -4.97 17.79
N ALA A 107 2.48 -3.78 17.25
CA ALA A 107 1.52 -2.69 17.15
C ALA A 107 0.26 -3.10 16.35
N LEU A 108 0.43 -3.79 15.23
CA LEU A 108 -0.68 -4.29 14.42
C LEU A 108 -1.50 -5.37 15.16
N SER A 109 -0.83 -6.27 15.88
CA SER A 109 -1.49 -7.29 16.69
C SER A 109 -2.31 -6.68 17.83
N GLU A 110 -1.77 -5.68 18.52
CA GLU A 110 -2.48 -4.96 19.61
C GLU A 110 -3.65 -4.12 19.07
N PHE A 111 -3.49 -3.51 17.90
CA PHE A 111 -4.55 -2.77 17.23
C PHE A 111 -5.73 -3.68 16.86
N GLY A 112 -5.45 -4.93 16.53
CA GLY A 112 -6.44 -5.97 16.28
C GLY A 112 -7.19 -5.80 14.95
N LYS A 113 -8.08 -6.77 14.68
CA LYS A 113 -8.78 -6.92 13.39
C LYS A 113 -10.30 -6.88 13.59
N THR A 114 -10.83 -5.71 14.00
CA THR A 114 -12.29 -5.50 14.08
C THR A 114 -12.83 -4.86 12.79
N PRO A 115 -14.13 -5.05 12.45
CA PRO A 115 -14.68 -4.60 11.16
C PRO A 115 -14.60 -3.08 10.92
N ASP A 116 -14.46 -2.28 11.95
CA ASP A 116 -14.29 -0.82 11.83
C ASP A 116 -12.92 -0.40 11.30
N ARG A 117 -11.92 -1.28 11.36
CA ARG A 117 -10.52 -1.00 11.01
C ARG A 117 -9.85 -2.01 10.10
N TYR A 118 -10.44 -3.21 9.93
CA TYR A 118 -9.89 -4.30 9.14
C TYR A 118 -10.96 -4.86 8.19
N GLY A 119 -10.62 -5.03 6.93
CA GLY A 119 -11.53 -5.52 5.90
C GLY A 119 -10.90 -5.49 4.52
N LEU A 120 -11.75 -5.40 3.49
CA LEU A 120 -11.31 -5.33 2.10
C LEU A 120 -10.55 -4.03 1.85
N VAL A 121 -9.38 -4.14 1.24
CA VAL A 121 -8.55 -3.01 0.79
C VAL A 121 -8.15 -3.19 -0.66
N HIS A 122 -7.80 -2.11 -1.35
CA HIS A 122 -7.17 -2.20 -2.67
C HIS A 122 -5.74 -2.72 -2.58
N GLY A 123 -4.98 -2.26 -1.59
CA GLY A 123 -3.61 -2.71 -1.30
C GLY A 123 -2.52 -2.03 -2.12
N ASP A 124 -2.87 -1.26 -3.18
CA ASP A 124 -1.87 -0.65 -4.07
C ASP A 124 -2.31 0.69 -4.67
N PHE A 125 -2.54 1.71 -3.82
CA PHE A 125 -2.87 3.08 -4.24
C PHE A 125 -1.64 3.85 -4.75
N LEU A 126 -0.82 3.23 -5.58
CA LEU A 126 0.34 3.88 -6.17
C LEU A 126 -0.06 4.87 -7.28
N PRO A 127 0.75 5.89 -7.58
CA PRO A 127 0.42 6.93 -8.57
C PRO A 127 0.12 6.41 -9.96
N GLU A 128 0.79 5.32 -10.38
CA GLU A 128 0.57 4.63 -11.64
C GLU A 128 -0.80 3.98 -11.76
N ASN A 129 -1.46 3.69 -10.62
CA ASN A 129 -2.78 3.09 -10.53
C ASN A 129 -3.91 4.12 -10.37
N LEU A 130 -3.55 5.40 -10.22
CA LEU A 130 -4.47 6.52 -10.03
C LEU A 130 -4.56 7.35 -11.32
N PHE A 131 -5.65 7.17 -12.07
CA PHE A 131 -5.88 7.87 -13.34
C PHE A 131 -6.75 9.10 -13.12
N TYR A 132 -6.25 10.27 -13.53
CA TYR A 132 -6.98 11.53 -13.44
C TYR A 132 -7.23 12.15 -14.82
N ASP A 133 -8.48 12.50 -15.12
CA ASP A 133 -8.90 13.10 -16.39
C ASP A 133 -9.13 14.62 -16.31
N GLY A 134 -8.63 15.28 -15.28
CA GLY A 134 -8.89 16.69 -14.97
C GLY A 134 -10.16 16.93 -14.15
N ARG A 135 -10.97 15.87 -13.90
CA ARG A 135 -12.23 15.94 -13.17
C ARG A 135 -12.39 14.83 -12.11
N ALA A 136 -12.11 13.61 -12.49
CA ALA A 136 -12.33 12.44 -11.65
C ALA A 136 -11.11 11.54 -11.59
N VAL A 137 -10.81 11.05 -10.39
CA VAL A 137 -9.83 9.98 -10.17
C VAL A 137 -10.51 8.64 -10.39
N ARG A 138 -9.81 7.74 -11.10
CA ARG A 138 -10.19 6.34 -11.31
C ARG A 138 -9.05 5.45 -10.87
N LEU A 139 -9.40 4.35 -10.26
CA LEU A 139 -8.48 3.37 -9.73
C LEU A 139 -8.46 2.15 -10.66
N ILE A 140 -7.26 1.67 -10.95
CA ILE A 140 -6.99 0.46 -11.74
C ILE A 140 -6.06 -0.47 -10.95
N ASP A 141 -5.81 -1.66 -11.49
CA ASP A 141 -4.90 -2.66 -10.95
C ASP A 141 -5.33 -3.19 -9.57
N TRP A 142 -6.22 -4.17 -9.60
CA TRP A 142 -6.81 -4.80 -8.42
C TRP A 142 -6.11 -6.11 -8.01
N ASP A 143 -4.92 -6.39 -8.54
CA ASP A 143 -4.23 -7.66 -8.34
C ASP A 143 -3.77 -7.84 -6.88
N ASP A 144 -3.47 -6.73 -6.19
CA ASP A 144 -3.07 -6.71 -4.78
C ASP A 144 -4.26 -6.60 -3.80
N THR A 145 -5.50 -6.59 -4.34
CA THR A 145 -6.70 -6.50 -3.50
C THR A 145 -6.77 -7.67 -2.52
N GLY A 146 -7.01 -7.33 -1.26
CA GLY A 146 -7.01 -8.31 -0.19
C GLY A 146 -7.68 -7.82 1.08
N PHE A 147 -7.42 -8.53 2.16
CA PHE A 147 -7.86 -8.14 3.50
C PHE A 147 -6.69 -7.55 4.28
N SER A 148 -6.88 -6.34 4.82
CA SER A 148 -5.90 -5.64 5.65
C SER A 148 -6.56 -4.62 6.57
N TRP A 149 -5.77 -3.91 7.37
CA TRP A 149 -6.21 -2.71 8.07
C TRP A 149 -6.53 -1.61 7.04
N HIS A 150 -7.66 -0.93 7.18
CA HIS A 150 -8.10 0.09 6.24
C HIS A 150 -7.06 1.20 6.01
N VAL A 151 -6.27 1.51 7.03
CA VAL A 151 -5.16 2.49 6.93
C VAL A 151 -4.00 1.98 6.05
N TYR A 152 -3.98 0.71 5.65
CA TYR A 152 -2.99 0.22 4.69
C TYR A 152 -3.14 0.88 3.32
N ASP A 153 -4.35 1.16 2.88
CA ASP A 153 -4.56 1.94 1.64
C ASP A 153 -4.01 3.37 1.74
N PHE A 154 -4.02 3.96 2.94
CA PHE A 154 -3.31 5.22 3.18
C PHE A 154 -1.79 5.05 3.11
N ALA A 155 -1.26 3.96 3.68
CA ALA A 155 0.17 3.69 3.64
C ALA A 155 0.68 3.51 2.21
N THR A 156 -0.06 2.80 1.35
CA THR A 156 0.31 2.63 -0.06
C THR A 156 0.22 3.94 -0.84
N ALA A 157 -0.81 4.77 -0.58
CA ALA A 157 -0.97 6.07 -1.23
C ALA A 157 0.09 7.10 -0.78
N MET A 158 0.55 7.04 0.47
CA MET A 158 1.55 7.96 1.02
C MET A 158 2.99 7.51 0.74
N PHE A 159 3.20 6.26 0.37
CA PHE A 159 4.54 5.70 0.12
C PHE A 159 5.35 6.51 -0.90
N PRO A 160 4.80 6.96 -2.04
CA PRO A 160 5.52 7.78 -3.02
C PRO A 160 5.85 9.20 -2.55
N HIS A 161 5.21 9.66 -1.47
CA HIS A 161 5.41 11.00 -0.90
C HIS A 161 6.43 11.03 0.25
N LEU A 162 6.98 9.89 0.65
CA LEU A 162 7.93 9.82 1.76
C LEU A 162 9.12 10.76 1.53
N GLY A 163 9.37 11.65 2.50
CA GLY A 163 10.42 12.66 2.41
C GLY A 163 10.16 13.82 1.44
N GLN A 164 8.92 13.95 0.91
CA GLN A 164 8.51 15.03 0.02
C GLN A 164 7.67 16.07 0.76
N ASP A 165 7.76 17.35 0.35
CA ASP A 165 6.91 18.43 0.88
C ASP A 165 5.41 18.20 0.65
N SER A 166 5.07 17.36 -0.34
CA SER A 166 3.70 17.00 -0.68
C SER A 166 3.04 16.02 0.30
N TYR A 167 3.80 15.40 1.21
CA TYR A 167 3.28 14.33 2.09
C TYR A 167 2.09 14.79 2.95
N ASP A 168 2.27 15.87 3.71
CA ASP A 168 1.23 16.36 4.61
C ASP A 168 0.00 16.86 3.85
N VAL A 169 0.22 17.53 2.72
CA VAL A 169 -0.87 18.05 1.86
C VAL A 169 -1.71 16.88 1.30
N ALA A 170 -1.06 15.84 0.80
CA ALA A 170 -1.72 14.67 0.25
C ALA A 170 -2.47 13.89 1.36
N LEU A 171 -1.83 13.67 2.50
CA LEU A 171 -2.43 12.95 3.63
C LEU A 171 -3.66 13.67 4.18
N VAL A 172 -3.58 14.98 4.44
CA VAL A 172 -4.71 15.78 4.93
C VAL A 172 -5.88 15.71 3.95
N ALA A 173 -5.63 15.89 2.66
CA ALA A 173 -6.65 15.83 1.63
C ALA A 173 -7.29 14.42 1.55
N MET A 174 -6.49 13.36 1.64
CA MET A 174 -7.00 11.98 1.63
C MET A 174 -7.87 11.67 2.84
N VAL A 175 -7.44 12.09 4.04
CA VAL A 175 -8.23 11.95 5.29
C VAL A 175 -9.55 12.71 5.19
N GLU A 176 -9.53 13.95 4.69
CA GLU A 176 -10.75 14.73 4.48
C GLU A 176 -11.73 14.01 3.53
N GLY A 177 -11.23 13.49 2.42
CA GLY A 177 -12.04 12.75 1.46
C GLY A 177 -12.65 11.49 2.05
N TYR A 178 -11.86 10.72 2.73
CA TYR A 178 -12.27 9.49 3.40
C TYR A 178 -13.37 9.76 4.42
N ARG A 179 -13.18 10.76 5.30
CA ARG A 179 -14.12 11.13 6.36
C ARG A 179 -15.47 11.63 5.86
N ARG A 180 -15.60 12.01 4.58
CA ARG A 180 -16.89 12.33 3.96
C ARG A 180 -17.78 11.11 3.73
N GLN A 181 -17.17 9.92 3.64
CA GLN A 181 -17.86 8.67 3.27
C GLN A 181 -17.89 7.65 4.41
N ARG A 182 -16.88 7.68 5.29
CA ARG A 182 -16.68 6.71 6.36
C ARG A 182 -15.98 7.36 7.56
N ALA A 183 -16.35 6.95 8.76
CA ALA A 183 -15.63 7.37 9.96
C ALA A 183 -14.18 6.87 9.94
N LEU A 184 -13.24 7.75 10.33
CA LEU A 184 -11.84 7.44 10.53
C LEU A 184 -11.37 8.11 11.83
N PRO A 185 -11.43 7.42 12.97
CA PRO A 185 -10.94 7.92 14.24
C PRO A 185 -9.43 8.22 14.19
N ASP A 186 -8.97 9.24 14.90
CA ASP A 186 -7.56 9.65 14.87
C ASP A 186 -6.63 8.52 15.32
N HIS A 187 -7.04 7.72 16.32
CA HIS A 187 -6.24 6.58 16.78
C HIS A 187 -6.07 5.47 15.71
N HIS A 188 -6.89 5.44 14.64
CA HIS A 188 -6.64 4.58 13.49
C HIS A 188 -5.48 5.14 12.64
N LEU A 189 -5.39 6.47 12.49
CA LEU A 189 -4.29 7.12 11.77
C LEU A 189 -2.95 7.00 12.50
N GLU A 190 -2.95 6.85 13.81
CA GLU A 190 -1.74 6.56 14.59
C GLU A 190 -1.04 5.26 14.16
N MET A 191 -1.76 4.36 13.46
CA MET A 191 -1.20 3.15 12.88
C MET A 191 -0.51 3.36 11.53
N LEU A 192 -0.65 4.54 10.91
CA LEU A 192 -0.07 4.82 9.59
C LEU A 192 1.45 4.61 9.53
N PRO A 193 2.28 5.06 10.48
CA PRO A 193 3.72 4.81 10.44
C PRO A 193 4.08 3.32 10.41
N PHE A 194 3.36 2.49 11.18
CA PHE A 194 3.58 1.04 11.22
C PHE A 194 3.19 0.37 9.89
N LEU A 195 2.09 0.80 9.28
CA LEU A 195 1.66 0.26 7.98
C LEU A 195 2.54 0.77 6.82
N VAL A 196 3.09 1.98 6.91
CA VAL A 196 4.13 2.47 5.99
C VAL A 196 5.40 1.63 6.14
N MET A 197 5.80 1.29 7.38
CA MET A 197 6.95 0.39 7.61
C MET A 197 6.68 -1.01 7.04
N ALA A 198 5.48 -1.57 7.23
CA ALA A 198 5.08 -2.85 6.66
C ALA A 198 5.14 -2.82 5.12
N ARG A 199 4.58 -1.77 4.48
CA ARG A 199 4.68 -1.57 3.02
C ARG A 199 6.13 -1.48 2.57
N THR A 200 6.96 -0.74 3.30
CA THR A 200 8.38 -0.56 2.95
C THR A 200 9.15 -1.86 3.01
N LEU A 201 8.98 -2.68 4.04
CA LEU A 201 9.62 -4.00 4.14
C LEU A 201 9.12 -4.94 3.05
N SER A 202 7.82 -4.92 2.74
CA SER A 202 7.26 -5.66 1.62
C SER A 202 7.88 -5.22 0.28
N TYR A 203 8.08 -3.91 0.07
CA TYR A 203 8.71 -3.39 -1.12
C TYR A 203 10.18 -3.85 -1.26
N VAL A 204 10.96 -3.87 -0.18
CA VAL A 204 12.31 -4.45 -0.19
C VAL A 204 12.29 -5.93 -0.57
N GLY A 205 11.33 -6.70 -0.03
CA GLY A 205 11.12 -8.10 -0.39
C GLY A 205 10.74 -8.28 -1.87
N TRP A 206 9.87 -7.43 -2.37
CA TRP A 206 9.46 -7.41 -3.78
C TRP A 206 10.65 -7.10 -4.71
N VAL A 207 11.44 -6.07 -4.39
CA VAL A 207 12.68 -5.72 -5.14
C VAL A 207 13.62 -6.91 -5.16
N HIS A 208 13.85 -7.57 -4.02
CA HIS A 208 14.68 -8.77 -3.93
C HIS A 208 14.15 -9.89 -4.83
N SER A 209 12.86 -10.16 -4.82
CA SER A 209 12.22 -11.22 -5.61
C SER A 209 12.32 -11.02 -7.13
N ARG A 210 12.54 -9.79 -7.59
CA ARG A 210 12.71 -9.42 -9.02
C ARG A 210 14.14 -9.69 -9.54
N GLY A 211 15.08 -10.10 -8.72
CA GLY A 211 16.42 -10.46 -9.12
C GLY A 211 17.13 -9.35 -9.90
N ALA A 212 17.50 -9.61 -11.16
CA ALA A 212 18.21 -8.62 -11.97
C ALA A 212 17.45 -7.31 -12.20
N ALA A 213 16.13 -7.38 -12.37
CA ALA A 213 15.29 -6.20 -12.60
C ALA A 213 15.12 -5.33 -11.34
N GLY A 214 15.19 -5.92 -10.15
CA GLY A 214 15.10 -5.19 -8.90
C GLY A 214 16.41 -4.49 -8.47
N ARG A 215 17.54 -4.87 -9.02
CA ARG A 215 18.86 -4.37 -8.55
C ARG A 215 19.05 -2.87 -8.63
N GLU A 216 18.43 -2.21 -9.59
CA GLU A 216 18.52 -0.74 -9.72
C GLU A 216 17.74 -0.01 -8.63
N LEU A 217 16.64 -0.61 -8.14
CA LEU A 217 15.77 -0.07 -7.11
C LEU A 217 16.26 -0.38 -5.68
N GLU A 218 17.08 -1.42 -5.53
CA GLU A 218 17.50 -1.94 -4.23
C GLU A 218 18.17 -0.91 -3.32
N PRO A 219 19.14 -0.08 -3.76
CA PRO A 219 19.80 0.89 -2.89
C PRO A 219 18.82 1.91 -2.30
N LEU A 220 17.86 2.37 -3.10
CA LEU A 220 16.85 3.33 -2.65
C LEU A 220 15.85 2.67 -1.69
N ALA A 221 15.35 1.50 -2.05
CA ALA A 221 14.40 0.75 -1.20
C ALA A 221 15.00 0.46 0.18
N VAL A 222 16.27 0.04 0.22
CA VAL A 222 17.01 -0.22 1.46
C VAL A 222 17.22 1.07 2.25
N ALA A 223 17.60 2.18 1.62
CA ALA A 223 17.82 3.46 2.29
C ALA A 223 16.53 3.99 2.95
N VAL A 224 15.40 3.92 2.26
CA VAL A 224 14.09 4.30 2.81
C VAL A 224 13.71 3.40 3.97
N ALA A 225 13.91 2.09 3.84
CA ALA A 225 13.61 1.14 4.91
C ALA A 225 14.45 1.41 6.17
N PHE A 226 15.70 1.83 6.03
CA PHE A 226 16.55 2.20 7.16
C PHE A 226 16.06 3.45 7.87
N ALA A 227 15.81 4.53 7.12
CA ALA A 227 15.33 5.79 7.70
C ALA A 227 14.05 5.56 8.53
N LEU A 228 13.07 4.85 7.98
CA LEU A 228 11.83 4.54 8.69
C LEU A 228 12.04 3.58 9.88
N ALA A 229 12.96 2.61 9.76
CA ALA A 229 13.25 1.69 10.85
C ALA A 229 13.87 2.39 12.05
N GLU A 230 14.74 3.40 11.84
CA GLU A 230 15.29 4.23 12.91
C GLU A 230 14.21 5.03 13.63
N GLU A 231 13.21 5.56 12.89
CA GLU A 231 12.09 6.29 13.48
C GLU A 231 11.14 5.39 14.28
N ILE A 232 10.84 4.19 13.80
CA ILE A 232 9.92 3.24 14.45
C ILE A 232 10.50 2.62 15.72
N VAL A 233 11.83 2.47 15.80
CA VAL A 233 12.50 1.76 16.90
C VAL A 233 12.92 2.71 18.03
N ASN A 234 13.01 4.03 17.79
CA ASN A 234 13.39 5.04 18.77
C ASN A 234 12.16 5.71 19.41
#